data_1bc524e8d60a60e9e6b450dc9c81001f
#
_entry.id   1bc524e8d60a60e9e6b450dc9c81001f
#
_cell.length_a   1.000
_cell.length_b   1.000
_cell.length_c   1.000
_cell.angle_alpha   90.00
_cell.angle_beta   90.00
_cell.angle_gamma   90.00
#
_symmetry.space_group_name_H-M   'P 1'
#
loop_
_entity.id
_entity.type
_entity.pdbx_description
1 polymer ?
#
loop_
_entity_poly.entity_id
_entity_poly.type
_entity_poly.pdbx_seq_one_letter_code
_entity_poly.pdbx_strand_id
1 'polypeptide(L)'
;MSEESHPNERHMTPRKLFYLALGSVGVVYGDIGTSPLYAFREALKPVAHDGVTRFEVISLISLMIWALTIIVTIKYVLFLLRADNDGEGGTLSLLALLMKTANGHTAILMLLGLMGAALFLGDAMITPALSVLSAVEGLKLVTPSLAEYIVPISVVILALLFVVQSRGTGAVAKFFGPITAVWFLVMAAAGISHISDDYGILAAFNPYYAVSFLLHEGFYGVVVLGAVFLTVTGAEALYADLGHFGRRPIQWAWFLLVFPALTLNYLGQGALVLGNPATMSDPFYLMYPKWALLPVVILATAATIIASQAVITGAFSMVRQGINLGFLPRMEILFTSETNTGQIFVPSVNAVLFIGVIFLVLSFKTSDALATAYGISVTGAMVVTSIMAFEFVRARWNWSLPVAVIALAPLVVLEMIFLGANLLKIHDGGYIPIMIATAFTVVMWTWRRGTAILMEKTRHTDIPLASFVSSIERKSEHSPAQVPGTAIFLTSDPESAPAALLHNLKHNHVLHDRNVILTIRTINKPRVPSHDRYRVEQISERFSRVELLFGFMESQNVSQALATLRKTGLKFDIMSTSFYLGRRKLVPDAKSGMPYWQDRLYIALANAAANPSDYFRLPANRVVELGSHVII
;
A
#
# COMPACT_ATOMS: atom_id res chain seq x y z
N MET A 1 15.99 -0.30 -27.32
CA MET A 1 15.02 0.00 -26.23
C MET A 1 13.63 0.06 -26.87
N SER A 2 12.96 -1.10 -26.99
CA SER A 2 11.56 -1.15 -27.41
C SER A 2 10.70 -0.82 -26.18
N GLU A 3 9.98 0.29 -26.25
CA GLU A 3 8.90 0.61 -25.32
C GLU A 3 7.82 -0.47 -25.47
N GLU A 4 7.84 -1.49 -24.64
CA GLU A 4 6.70 -2.36 -24.43
C GLU A 4 5.63 -1.57 -23.67
N SER A 5 4.94 -0.69 -24.40
CA SER A 5 3.74 -0.06 -23.90
C SER A 5 2.67 -1.14 -23.72
N HIS A 6 2.03 -1.18 -22.54
CA HIS A 6 0.92 -2.08 -22.24
C HIS A 6 -0.09 -2.12 -23.41
N PRO A 7 -0.63 -3.30 -23.77
CA PRO A 7 -1.62 -3.43 -24.82
C PRO A 7 -2.84 -2.53 -24.64
N ASN A 8 -3.20 -2.20 -23.39
CA ASN A 8 -4.33 -1.31 -23.05
C ASN A 8 -4.02 0.20 -23.21
N GLU A 9 -2.76 0.62 -23.25
CA GLU A 9 -2.40 2.05 -23.39
C GLU A 9 -2.37 2.53 -24.83
N ARG A 10 -2.13 1.62 -25.80
CA ARG A 10 -1.97 2.00 -27.22
C ARG A 10 -3.25 2.48 -27.90
N HIS A 11 -4.44 2.14 -27.36
CA HIS A 11 -5.74 2.47 -27.95
C HIS A 11 -6.68 3.23 -27.00
N MET A 12 -6.12 4.02 -26.07
CA MET A 12 -6.92 4.81 -25.14
C MET A 12 -7.56 6.00 -25.87
N THR A 13 -8.90 6.04 -25.92
CA THR A 13 -9.60 7.18 -26.49
C THR A 13 -9.40 8.44 -25.62
N PRO A 14 -9.36 9.66 -26.20
CA PRO A 14 -9.19 10.89 -25.42
C PRO A 14 -10.21 11.05 -24.29
N ARG A 15 -11.45 10.61 -24.51
CA ARG A 15 -12.51 10.62 -23.51
C ARG A 15 -12.21 9.69 -22.33
N LYS A 16 -11.73 8.48 -22.59
CA LYS A 16 -11.33 7.52 -21.53
C LYS A 16 -10.12 8.05 -20.74
N LEU A 17 -9.14 8.65 -21.43
CA LEU A 17 -7.99 9.28 -20.80
C LEU A 17 -8.40 10.39 -19.84
N PHE A 18 -9.34 11.27 -20.26
CA PHE A 18 -9.86 12.35 -19.43
C PHE A 18 -10.55 11.82 -18.16
N TYR A 19 -11.45 10.82 -18.28
CA TYR A 19 -12.12 10.26 -17.10
C TYR A 19 -11.16 9.56 -16.13
N LEU A 20 -10.16 8.85 -16.65
CA LEU A 20 -9.14 8.23 -15.81
C LEU A 20 -8.22 9.27 -15.16
N ALA A 21 -7.85 10.34 -15.89
CA ALA A 21 -7.09 11.44 -15.31
C ALA A 21 -7.90 12.17 -14.22
N LEU A 22 -9.17 12.45 -14.46
CA LEU A 22 -10.05 13.05 -13.45
C LEU A 22 -10.21 12.14 -12.23
N GLY A 23 -10.37 10.82 -12.43
CA GLY A 23 -10.41 9.84 -11.35
C GLY A 23 -9.10 9.82 -10.53
N SER A 24 -7.94 9.91 -11.21
CA SER A 24 -6.64 9.96 -10.53
C SER A 24 -6.45 11.23 -9.71
N VAL A 25 -7.03 12.38 -10.11
CA VAL A 25 -7.01 13.60 -9.30
C VAL A 25 -7.60 13.35 -7.91
N GLY A 26 -8.70 12.60 -7.82
CA GLY A 26 -9.36 12.32 -6.56
C GLY A 26 -8.62 11.29 -5.69
N VAL A 27 -8.23 10.19 -6.29
CA VAL A 27 -7.68 9.04 -5.53
C VAL A 27 -6.17 9.16 -5.34
N VAL A 28 -5.42 9.41 -6.43
CA VAL A 28 -3.95 9.42 -6.39
C VAL A 28 -3.40 10.70 -5.78
N TYR A 29 -4.03 11.84 -6.09
CA TYR A 29 -3.53 13.17 -5.70
C TYR A 29 -4.31 13.80 -4.54
N GLY A 30 -5.23 13.07 -3.91
CA GLY A 30 -5.99 13.56 -2.76
C GLY A 30 -5.09 13.98 -1.61
N ASP A 31 -4.16 13.13 -1.23
CA ASP A 31 -3.27 13.34 -0.08
C ASP A 31 -2.29 14.50 -0.33
N ILE A 32 -1.57 14.51 -1.44
CA ILE A 32 -0.67 15.62 -1.78
C ILE A 32 -1.44 16.96 -1.94
N GLY A 33 -2.73 16.89 -2.32
CA GLY A 33 -3.61 18.06 -2.43
C GLY A 33 -4.04 18.65 -1.09
N THR A 34 -3.89 17.91 0.01
CA THR A 34 -4.21 18.40 1.36
C THR A 34 -3.00 18.98 2.09
N SER A 35 -1.78 18.75 1.61
CA SER A 35 -0.54 19.27 2.18
C SER A 35 -0.50 20.81 2.30
N PRO A 36 -1.06 21.62 1.37
CA PRO A 36 -1.09 23.08 1.51
C PRO A 36 -1.78 23.60 2.77
N LEU A 37 -2.66 22.81 3.39
CA LEU A 37 -3.35 23.18 4.64
C LEU A 37 -2.39 23.37 5.81
N TYR A 38 -1.22 22.69 5.79
CA TYR A 38 -0.30 22.68 6.92
C TYR A 38 1.18 22.85 6.55
N ALA A 39 1.61 22.42 5.36
CA ALA A 39 3.04 22.30 5.04
C ALA A 39 3.80 23.63 5.11
N PHE A 40 3.27 24.71 4.55
CA PHE A 40 3.93 26.01 4.58
C PHE A 40 3.95 26.61 5.98
N ARG A 41 2.83 26.51 6.72
CA ARG A 41 2.76 26.92 8.12
C ARG A 41 3.83 26.21 8.99
N GLU A 42 3.99 24.91 8.80
CA GLU A 42 5.01 24.14 9.53
C GLU A 42 6.43 24.54 9.12
N ALA A 43 6.66 24.85 7.84
CA ALA A 43 7.97 25.30 7.37
C ALA A 43 8.35 26.70 7.85
N LEU A 44 7.36 27.56 8.15
CA LEU A 44 7.60 28.90 8.71
C LEU A 44 8.00 28.87 10.19
N LYS A 45 7.53 27.90 10.99
CA LYS A 45 7.74 27.87 12.45
C LYS A 45 9.22 27.98 12.87
N PRO A 46 10.17 27.19 12.28
CA PRO A 46 11.57 27.29 12.68
C PRO A 46 12.17 28.68 12.46
N VAL A 47 11.76 29.42 11.42
CA VAL A 47 12.31 30.73 11.05
C VAL A 47 11.54 31.92 11.63
N ALA A 48 10.43 31.67 12.34
CA ALA A 48 9.55 32.76 12.85
C ALA A 48 9.98 33.36 14.20
N HIS A 49 11.08 32.89 14.81
CA HIS A 49 11.45 33.28 16.18
C HIS A 49 11.85 34.77 16.36
N ASP A 50 12.46 35.37 15.33
CA ASP A 50 12.94 36.76 15.33
C ASP A 50 12.29 37.62 14.26
N GLY A 51 11.23 37.13 13.65
CA GLY A 51 10.52 37.74 12.52
C GLY A 51 11.03 37.14 11.21
N VAL A 52 10.11 36.92 10.27
CA VAL A 52 10.43 36.28 8.98
C VAL A 52 10.90 37.32 7.97
N THR A 53 12.09 37.13 7.45
CA THR A 53 12.66 38.00 6.40
C THR A 53 12.08 37.64 5.01
N ARG A 54 12.11 38.59 4.11
CA ARG A 54 11.73 38.36 2.70
C ARG A 54 12.53 37.22 2.05
N PHE A 55 13.84 37.16 2.34
CA PHE A 55 14.71 36.10 1.83
C PHE A 55 14.26 34.73 2.29
N GLU A 56 13.91 34.56 3.55
CA GLU A 56 13.45 33.28 4.12
C GLU A 56 12.15 32.82 3.50
N VAL A 57 11.13 33.68 3.37
CA VAL A 57 9.85 33.31 2.73
C VAL A 57 10.07 32.82 1.30
N ILE A 58 10.81 33.60 0.49
CA ILE A 58 11.11 33.23 -0.90
C ILE A 58 11.88 31.90 -0.94
N SER A 59 12.82 31.69 -0.03
CA SER A 59 13.62 30.48 0.04
C SER A 59 12.80 29.26 0.45
N LEU A 60 11.89 29.39 1.42
CA LEU A 60 10.97 28.33 1.82
C LEU A 60 10.08 27.90 0.65
N ILE A 61 9.47 28.86 -0.05
CA ILE A 61 8.64 28.54 -1.21
C ILE A 61 9.48 27.92 -2.33
N SER A 62 10.72 28.40 -2.53
CA SER A 62 11.66 27.80 -3.48
C SER A 62 11.96 26.33 -3.11
N LEU A 63 12.28 26.04 -1.84
CA LEU A 63 12.49 24.67 -1.36
C LEU A 63 11.28 23.77 -1.59
N MET A 64 10.07 24.26 -1.34
CA MET A 64 8.81 23.52 -1.56
C MET A 64 8.58 23.21 -3.04
N ILE A 65 8.74 24.19 -3.94
CA ILE A 65 8.58 24.00 -5.39
C ILE A 65 9.61 23.02 -5.92
N TRP A 66 10.87 23.14 -5.49
CA TRP A 66 11.92 22.23 -5.95
C TRP A 66 11.83 20.84 -5.32
N ALA A 67 11.33 20.71 -4.08
CA ALA A 67 11.00 19.40 -3.51
C ALA A 67 9.90 18.69 -4.33
N LEU A 68 8.79 19.39 -4.68
CA LEU A 68 7.75 18.87 -5.58
C LEU A 68 8.32 18.49 -6.95
N THR A 69 9.22 19.31 -7.48
CA THR A 69 9.85 19.05 -8.78
C THR A 69 10.76 17.83 -8.75
N ILE A 70 11.66 17.74 -7.78
CA ILE A 70 12.66 16.66 -7.71
C ILE A 70 12.02 15.35 -7.26
N ILE A 71 11.28 15.36 -6.15
CA ILE A 71 10.73 14.14 -5.57
C ILE A 71 9.49 13.71 -6.33
N VAL A 72 8.46 14.53 -6.44
CA VAL A 72 7.20 14.07 -7.02
C VAL A 72 7.31 14.00 -8.54
N THR A 73 7.76 15.07 -9.21
CA THR A 73 7.78 15.08 -10.68
C THR A 73 8.86 14.15 -11.24
N ILE A 74 10.12 14.33 -10.84
CA ILE A 74 11.24 13.57 -11.45
C ILE A 74 11.23 12.13 -10.96
N LYS A 75 11.27 11.92 -9.61
CA LYS A 75 11.39 10.56 -9.06
C LYS A 75 10.13 9.74 -9.29
N TYR A 76 8.94 10.24 -8.85
CA TYR A 76 7.72 9.42 -8.91
C TYR A 76 7.08 9.46 -10.30
N VAL A 77 6.67 10.63 -10.80
CA VAL A 77 5.86 10.78 -12.01
C VAL A 77 6.62 10.40 -13.29
N LEU A 78 7.90 10.78 -13.41
CA LEU A 78 8.68 10.50 -14.62
C LEU A 78 9.46 9.19 -14.54
N PHE A 79 9.97 8.81 -13.36
CA PHE A 79 10.85 7.66 -13.21
C PHE A 79 10.13 6.44 -12.64
N LEU A 80 9.63 6.47 -11.39
CA LEU A 80 9.06 5.30 -10.72
C LEU A 80 7.79 4.76 -11.38
N LEU A 81 6.96 5.60 -12.00
CA LEU A 81 5.82 5.10 -12.79
C LEU A 81 6.21 4.24 -14.01
N ARG A 82 7.51 4.16 -14.35
CA ARG A 82 8.05 3.24 -15.36
C ARG A 82 8.57 1.93 -14.77
N ALA A 83 8.74 1.88 -13.45
CA ALA A 83 9.20 0.70 -12.71
C ALA A 83 8.00 -0.12 -12.25
N ASP A 84 7.18 -0.56 -13.19
CA ASP A 84 5.97 -1.33 -12.94
C ASP A 84 6.21 -2.84 -13.10
N ASN A 85 5.41 -3.62 -12.41
CA ASN A 85 5.34 -5.07 -12.55
C ASN A 85 4.02 -5.41 -13.27
N ASP A 86 4.07 -5.57 -14.59
CA ASP A 86 2.91 -5.81 -15.46
C ASP A 86 1.75 -4.81 -15.18
N GLY A 87 2.10 -3.51 -15.01
CA GLY A 87 1.19 -2.41 -14.77
C GLY A 87 0.90 -2.09 -13.31
N GLU A 88 1.31 -2.92 -12.36
CA GLU A 88 1.13 -2.68 -10.93
C GLU A 88 2.36 -2.02 -10.33
N GLY A 89 2.13 -1.02 -9.45
CA GLY A 89 3.18 -0.29 -8.73
C GLY A 89 3.17 -0.58 -7.23
N GLY A 90 3.93 0.25 -6.51
CA GLY A 90 4.06 0.17 -5.05
C GLY A 90 5.22 -0.70 -4.58
N THR A 91 5.58 -0.53 -3.31
CA THR A 91 6.77 -1.13 -2.69
C THR A 91 6.79 -2.66 -2.76
N LEU A 92 5.66 -3.33 -2.49
CA LEU A 92 5.58 -4.80 -2.54
C LEU A 92 5.59 -5.32 -3.98
N SER A 93 5.02 -4.59 -4.93
CA SER A 93 5.09 -4.93 -6.35
C SER A 93 6.53 -4.85 -6.87
N LEU A 94 7.26 -3.80 -6.48
CA LEU A 94 8.67 -3.63 -6.79
C LEU A 94 9.52 -4.73 -6.14
N LEU A 95 9.24 -5.09 -4.88
CA LEU A 95 9.87 -6.22 -4.22
C LEU A 95 9.64 -7.53 -4.99
N ALA A 96 8.40 -7.82 -5.37
CA ALA A 96 8.06 -9.04 -6.12
C ALA A 96 8.83 -9.13 -7.45
N LEU A 97 9.03 -7.99 -8.10
CA LEU A 97 9.80 -7.88 -9.33
C LEU A 97 11.29 -8.15 -9.10
N LEU A 98 11.86 -7.57 -8.05
CA LEU A 98 13.27 -7.77 -7.68
C LEU A 98 13.56 -9.19 -7.22
N MET A 99 12.65 -9.84 -6.52
CA MET A 99 12.81 -11.24 -6.10
C MET A 99 12.96 -12.22 -7.27
N LYS A 100 12.53 -11.86 -8.49
CA LYS A 100 12.74 -12.67 -9.70
C LYS A 100 14.19 -12.60 -10.22
N THR A 101 14.90 -11.52 -9.93
CA THR A 101 16.21 -11.20 -10.52
C THR A 101 17.34 -11.20 -9.50
N ALA A 102 17.03 -11.29 -8.20
CA ALA A 102 18.00 -11.16 -7.11
C ALA A 102 18.89 -12.40 -7.00
N ASN A 103 20.15 -12.26 -7.41
CA ASN A 103 21.22 -13.24 -7.15
C ASN A 103 21.89 -12.93 -5.80
N GLY A 104 21.46 -13.61 -4.73
CA GLY A 104 22.19 -13.60 -3.45
C GLY A 104 21.76 -12.57 -2.38
N HIS A 105 21.10 -11.45 -2.72
CA HIS A 105 20.71 -10.39 -1.76
C HIS A 105 19.21 -10.42 -1.38
N THR A 106 18.54 -11.54 -1.60
CA THR A 106 17.09 -11.69 -1.42
C THR A 106 16.61 -11.35 -0.01
N ALA A 107 17.39 -11.68 1.03
CA ALA A 107 17.02 -11.42 2.42
C ALA A 107 17.00 -9.91 2.75
N ILE A 108 17.97 -9.14 2.25
CA ILE A 108 18.04 -7.68 2.47
C ILE A 108 16.90 -6.99 1.72
N LEU A 109 16.68 -7.34 0.45
CA LEU A 109 15.58 -6.78 -0.35
C LEU A 109 14.22 -7.09 0.28
N MET A 110 14.05 -8.30 0.80
CA MET A 110 12.84 -8.69 1.51
C MET A 110 12.64 -7.85 2.78
N LEU A 111 13.69 -7.65 3.59
CA LEU A 111 13.60 -6.80 4.78
C LEU A 111 13.24 -5.36 4.41
N LEU A 112 13.88 -4.79 3.39
CA LEU A 112 13.57 -3.44 2.89
C LEU A 112 12.12 -3.35 2.42
N GLY A 113 11.63 -4.32 1.64
CA GLY A 113 10.24 -4.34 1.18
C GLY A 113 9.23 -4.44 2.33
N LEU A 114 9.53 -5.26 3.36
CA LEU A 114 8.69 -5.35 4.56
C LEU A 114 8.70 -4.04 5.36
N MET A 115 9.87 -3.41 5.53
CA MET A 115 9.97 -2.10 6.19
C MET A 115 9.20 -1.03 5.42
N GLY A 116 9.35 -0.96 4.09
CA GLY A 116 8.60 0.00 3.26
C GLY A 116 7.09 -0.21 3.36
N ALA A 117 6.61 -1.45 3.32
CA ALA A 117 5.20 -1.76 3.51
C ALA A 117 4.70 -1.39 4.92
N ALA A 118 5.51 -1.64 5.95
CA ALA A 118 5.18 -1.29 7.33
C ALA A 118 5.12 0.24 7.54
N LEU A 119 6.05 0.98 6.95
CA LEU A 119 6.05 2.44 6.98
C LEU A 119 4.84 3.03 6.26
N PHE A 120 4.45 2.46 5.11
CA PHE A 120 3.22 2.86 4.41
C PHE A 120 1.96 2.56 5.22
N LEU A 121 1.88 1.42 5.94
CA LEU A 121 0.76 1.13 6.84
C LEU A 121 0.72 2.10 8.03
N GLY A 122 1.88 2.53 8.52
CA GLY A 122 1.99 3.59 9.53
C GLY A 122 1.51 4.93 9.00
N ASP A 123 1.89 5.28 7.77
CA ASP A 123 1.40 6.45 7.05
C ASP A 123 -0.12 6.45 6.90
N ALA A 124 -0.70 5.28 6.56
CA ALA A 124 -2.15 5.12 6.42
C ALA A 124 -2.94 5.32 7.73
N MET A 125 -2.29 5.36 8.89
CA MET A 125 -2.89 5.78 10.16
C MET A 125 -2.75 7.29 10.38
N ILE A 126 -1.61 7.88 10.03
CA ILE A 126 -1.29 9.27 10.36
C ILE A 126 -1.98 10.23 9.39
N THR A 127 -1.96 9.95 8.09
CA THR A 127 -2.53 10.79 7.04
C THR A 127 -4.00 11.15 7.26
N PRO A 128 -4.93 10.22 7.57
CA PRO A 128 -6.32 10.57 7.85
C PRO A 128 -6.46 11.48 9.08
N ALA A 129 -5.67 11.22 10.13
CA ALA A 129 -5.71 12.01 11.36
C ALA A 129 -5.25 13.46 11.11
N LEU A 130 -4.09 13.62 10.45
CA LEU A 130 -3.50 14.92 10.14
C LEU A 130 -4.38 15.74 9.19
N SER A 131 -4.80 15.13 8.07
CA SER A 131 -5.56 15.83 7.03
C SER A 131 -6.91 16.29 7.53
N VAL A 132 -7.67 15.44 8.25
CA VAL A 132 -8.98 15.83 8.78
C VAL A 132 -8.84 16.88 9.87
N LEU A 133 -7.88 16.74 10.81
CA LEU A 133 -7.65 17.77 11.82
C LEU A 133 -7.31 19.12 11.19
N SER A 134 -6.38 19.17 10.23
CA SER A 134 -5.96 20.42 9.58
C SER A 134 -7.10 21.10 8.81
N ALA A 135 -8.01 20.33 8.21
CA ALA A 135 -9.20 20.88 7.56
C ALA A 135 -10.18 21.45 8.57
N VAL A 136 -10.48 20.71 9.64
CA VAL A 136 -11.44 21.11 10.68
C VAL A 136 -10.91 22.28 11.53
N GLU A 137 -9.59 22.40 11.70
CA GLU A 137 -8.97 23.55 12.39
C GLU A 137 -9.32 24.90 11.75
N GLY A 138 -9.65 24.94 10.46
CA GLY A 138 -10.15 26.13 9.79
C GLY A 138 -11.43 26.70 10.42
N LEU A 139 -12.21 25.89 11.15
CA LEU A 139 -13.42 26.35 11.85
C LEU A 139 -13.12 27.40 12.93
N LYS A 140 -11.94 27.38 13.55
CA LYS A 140 -11.54 28.39 14.57
C LYS A 140 -11.50 29.81 14.00
N LEU A 141 -11.20 29.94 12.68
CA LEU A 141 -11.16 31.23 11.99
C LEU A 141 -12.56 31.70 11.57
N VAL A 142 -13.51 30.76 11.36
CA VAL A 142 -14.92 31.10 11.10
C VAL A 142 -15.61 31.55 12.38
N THR A 143 -15.46 30.78 13.46
CA THR A 143 -16.09 31.04 14.75
C THR A 143 -15.17 30.50 15.86
N PRO A 144 -14.51 31.39 16.65
CA PRO A 144 -13.55 30.98 17.70
C PRO A 144 -14.12 30.02 18.75
N SER A 145 -15.44 30.09 19.06
CA SER A 145 -16.09 29.15 19.98
C SER A 145 -16.13 27.70 19.49
N LEU A 146 -15.88 27.44 18.21
CA LEU A 146 -15.81 26.08 17.66
C LEU A 146 -14.45 25.42 17.90
N ALA A 147 -13.47 26.14 18.44
CA ALA A 147 -12.12 25.58 18.69
C ALA A 147 -12.15 24.35 19.62
N GLU A 148 -13.03 24.33 20.63
CA GLU A 148 -13.18 23.20 21.56
C GLU A 148 -13.80 21.95 20.90
N TYR A 149 -14.50 22.12 19.78
CA TYR A 149 -15.18 21.05 19.06
C TYR A 149 -14.35 20.45 17.92
N ILE A 150 -13.15 20.96 17.63
CA ILE A 150 -12.30 20.48 16.52
C ILE A 150 -12.01 18.98 16.66
N VAL A 151 -11.53 18.53 17.83
CA VAL A 151 -11.21 17.12 18.07
C VAL A 151 -12.47 16.25 18.03
N PRO A 152 -13.58 16.57 18.74
CA PRO A 152 -14.83 15.82 18.60
C PRO A 152 -15.36 15.71 17.17
N ILE A 153 -15.36 16.81 16.42
CA ILE A 153 -15.82 16.83 15.02
C ILE A 153 -14.93 15.93 14.16
N SER A 154 -13.61 16.03 14.31
CA SER A 154 -12.65 15.19 13.58
C SER A 154 -12.84 13.71 13.88
N VAL A 155 -13.05 13.35 15.16
CA VAL A 155 -13.34 11.97 15.58
C VAL A 155 -14.63 11.46 14.93
N VAL A 156 -15.69 12.26 14.90
CA VAL A 156 -16.98 11.88 14.27
C VAL A 156 -16.80 11.68 12.76
N ILE A 157 -16.11 12.60 12.07
CA ILE A 157 -15.85 12.48 10.64
C ILE A 157 -15.06 11.19 10.34
N LEU A 158 -13.99 10.93 11.09
CA LEU A 158 -13.17 9.73 10.91
C LEU A 158 -13.94 8.46 11.24
N ALA A 159 -14.73 8.45 12.33
CA ALA A 159 -15.57 7.30 12.67
C ALA A 159 -16.58 6.98 11.54
N LEU A 160 -17.25 8.00 11.02
CA LEU A 160 -18.17 7.83 9.89
C LEU A 160 -17.44 7.31 8.64
N LEU A 161 -16.24 7.82 8.35
CA LEU A 161 -15.42 7.38 7.25
C LEU A 161 -15.12 5.86 7.34
N PHE A 162 -14.65 5.38 8.49
CA PHE A 162 -14.31 3.97 8.70
C PHE A 162 -15.56 3.05 8.72
N VAL A 163 -16.71 3.55 9.20
CA VAL A 163 -17.98 2.80 9.18
C VAL A 163 -18.50 2.64 7.73
N VAL A 164 -18.40 3.69 6.92
CA VAL A 164 -18.87 3.67 5.52
C VAL A 164 -18.01 2.75 4.64
N GLN A 165 -16.76 2.48 5.01
CA GLN A 165 -15.85 1.57 4.28
C GLN A 165 -16.49 0.20 4.01
N SER A 166 -17.18 -0.38 4.99
CA SER A 166 -17.79 -1.70 4.90
C SER A 166 -18.90 -1.82 3.84
N ARG A 167 -19.54 -0.69 3.50
CA ARG A 167 -20.62 -0.64 2.49
C ARG A 167 -20.10 -0.47 1.05
N GLY A 168 -18.79 -0.28 0.90
CA GLY A 168 -18.15 -0.01 -0.38
C GLY A 168 -18.27 1.46 -0.81
N THR A 169 -17.22 1.95 -1.42
CA THR A 169 -17.09 3.35 -1.84
C THR A 169 -17.43 3.58 -3.31
N GLY A 170 -17.82 2.52 -4.04
CA GLY A 170 -18.03 2.57 -5.48
C GLY A 170 -19.04 3.61 -5.94
N ALA A 171 -20.13 3.81 -5.19
CA ALA A 171 -21.15 4.81 -5.53
C ALA A 171 -20.66 6.25 -5.32
N VAL A 172 -19.78 6.47 -4.33
CA VAL A 172 -19.27 7.78 -3.95
C VAL A 172 -17.99 8.13 -4.70
N ALA A 173 -17.19 7.13 -5.05
CA ALA A 173 -15.88 7.30 -5.72
C ALA A 173 -15.96 8.07 -7.05
N LYS A 174 -17.09 8.02 -7.76
CA LYS A 174 -17.32 8.80 -8.98
C LYS A 174 -17.30 10.32 -8.76
N PHE A 175 -17.55 10.77 -7.53
CA PHE A 175 -17.50 12.19 -7.15
C PHE A 175 -16.13 12.64 -6.66
N PHE A 176 -15.22 11.71 -6.35
CA PHE A 176 -13.90 12.05 -5.79
C PHE A 176 -13.10 12.93 -6.75
N GLY A 177 -12.98 12.52 -8.01
CA GLY A 177 -12.29 13.31 -9.03
C GLY A 177 -12.83 14.72 -9.19
N PRO A 178 -14.13 14.91 -9.45
CA PRO A 178 -14.73 16.25 -9.58
C PRO A 178 -14.57 17.12 -8.35
N ILE A 179 -14.81 16.61 -7.13
CA ILE A 179 -14.68 17.40 -5.89
C ILE A 179 -13.21 17.83 -5.69
N THR A 180 -12.27 16.92 -5.85
CA THR A 180 -10.84 17.23 -5.67
C THR A 180 -10.34 18.14 -6.79
N ALA A 181 -10.84 18.02 -8.03
CA ALA A 181 -10.51 18.96 -9.10
C ALA A 181 -11.00 20.39 -8.77
N VAL A 182 -12.21 20.54 -8.24
CA VAL A 182 -12.71 21.84 -7.74
C VAL A 182 -11.82 22.36 -6.60
N TRP A 183 -11.40 21.48 -5.70
CA TRP A 183 -10.46 21.82 -4.62
C TRP A 183 -9.14 22.40 -5.18
N PHE A 184 -8.50 21.75 -6.14
CA PHE A 184 -7.27 22.25 -6.77
C PHE A 184 -7.50 23.59 -7.49
N LEU A 185 -8.63 23.74 -8.17
CA LEU A 185 -8.96 25.00 -8.86
C LEU A 185 -9.18 26.15 -7.87
N VAL A 186 -9.87 25.91 -6.75
CA VAL A 186 -10.09 26.89 -5.68
C VAL A 186 -8.76 27.31 -5.06
N MET A 187 -7.87 26.35 -4.78
CA MET A 187 -6.53 26.64 -4.26
C MET A 187 -5.69 27.46 -5.25
N ALA A 188 -5.72 27.10 -6.53
CA ALA A 188 -5.01 27.84 -7.58
C ALA A 188 -5.53 29.27 -7.72
N ALA A 189 -6.86 29.46 -7.70
CA ALA A 189 -7.49 30.77 -7.79
C ALA A 189 -7.11 31.67 -6.61
N ALA A 190 -7.14 31.13 -5.39
CA ALA A 190 -6.69 31.84 -4.19
C ALA A 190 -5.20 32.19 -4.29
N GLY A 191 -4.36 31.24 -4.74
CA GLY A 191 -2.94 31.51 -4.96
C GLY A 191 -2.68 32.64 -5.94
N ILE A 192 -3.34 32.61 -7.11
CA ILE A 192 -3.22 33.65 -8.14
C ILE A 192 -3.64 35.01 -7.59
N SER A 193 -4.74 35.11 -6.83
CA SER A 193 -5.24 36.38 -6.31
C SER A 193 -4.27 37.08 -5.36
N HIS A 194 -3.43 36.30 -4.64
CA HIS A 194 -2.45 36.83 -3.69
C HIS A 194 -1.05 37.02 -4.23
N ILE A 195 -0.70 36.47 -5.42
CA ILE A 195 0.60 36.75 -6.06
C ILE A 195 0.79 38.26 -6.30
N SER A 196 -0.30 39.00 -6.47
CA SER A 196 -0.26 40.47 -6.64
C SER A 196 0.10 41.23 -5.34
N ASP A 197 0.01 40.60 -4.17
CA ASP A 197 0.38 41.23 -2.89
C ASP A 197 1.90 41.45 -2.84
N ASP A 198 2.68 40.56 -3.45
CA ASP A 198 4.11 40.73 -3.66
C ASP A 198 4.62 39.88 -4.83
N TYR A 199 4.76 40.50 -6.01
CA TYR A 199 5.30 39.82 -7.20
C TYR A 199 6.73 39.28 -7.05
N GLY A 200 7.49 39.76 -6.06
CA GLY A 200 8.84 39.25 -5.78
C GLY A 200 8.87 37.79 -5.37
N ILE A 201 7.73 37.22 -4.96
CA ILE A 201 7.61 35.79 -4.65
C ILE A 201 7.92 34.90 -5.85
N LEU A 202 7.75 35.41 -7.08
CA LEU A 202 8.08 34.66 -8.31
C LEU A 202 9.58 34.33 -8.42
N ALA A 203 10.43 35.04 -7.67
CA ALA A 203 11.84 34.67 -7.54
C ALA A 203 12.05 33.25 -6.95
N ALA A 204 11.06 32.69 -6.26
CA ALA A 204 11.11 31.35 -5.72
C ALA A 204 11.25 30.23 -6.78
N PHE A 205 10.93 30.52 -8.05
CA PHE A 205 11.24 29.57 -9.14
C PHE A 205 12.75 29.37 -9.35
N ASN A 206 13.58 30.36 -8.96
CA ASN A 206 15.02 30.23 -9.06
C ASN A 206 15.56 29.36 -7.92
N PRO A 207 16.19 28.18 -8.21
CA PRO A 207 16.72 27.28 -7.20
C PRO A 207 17.85 27.90 -6.37
N TYR A 208 18.40 29.03 -6.81
CA TYR A 208 19.42 29.78 -6.06
C TYR A 208 18.93 30.10 -4.64
N TYR A 209 17.69 30.51 -4.46
CA TYR A 209 17.14 30.84 -3.14
C TYR A 209 17.09 29.62 -2.23
N ALA A 210 16.66 28.46 -2.74
CA ALA A 210 16.65 27.21 -1.98
C ALA A 210 18.08 26.79 -1.55
N VAL A 211 19.02 26.79 -2.50
CA VAL A 211 20.41 26.39 -2.23
C VAL A 211 21.11 27.39 -1.32
N SER A 212 20.94 28.70 -1.58
CA SER A 212 21.56 29.77 -0.79
C SER A 212 21.09 29.70 0.67
N PHE A 213 19.80 29.47 0.91
CA PHE A 213 19.24 29.32 2.25
C PHE A 213 19.91 28.14 3.00
N LEU A 214 19.98 26.97 2.36
CA LEU A 214 20.60 25.80 2.99
C LEU A 214 22.08 25.98 3.31
N LEU A 215 22.80 26.73 2.49
CA LEU A 215 24.22 27.01 2.71
C LEU A 215 24.45 28.06 3.80
N HIS A 216 23.56 29.06 3.93
CA HIS A 216 23.68 30.11 4.95
C HIS A 216 23.21 29.64 6.32
N GLU A 217 22.06 28.95 6.37
CA GLU A 217 21.44 28.51 7.62
C GLU A 217 22.03 27.21 8.19
N GLY A 218 22.81 26.47 7.39
CA GLY A 218 23.50 25.26 7.84
C GLY A 218 22.56 24.26 8.51
N PHE A 219 22.79 24.00 9.81
CA PHE A 219 21.96 23.05 10.57
C PHE A 219 20.48 23.48 10.67
N TYR A 220 20.20 24.77 10.79
CA TYR A 220 18.83 25.31 10.78
C TYR A 220 18.12 25.01 9.48
N GLY A 221 18.81 25.16 8.34
CA GLY A 221 18.28 24.75 7.03
C GLY A 221 17.86 23.29 6.96
N VAL A 222 18.59 22.38 7.65
CA VAL A 222 18.21 20.96 7.74
C VAL A 222 16.92 20.81 8.56
N VAL A 223 16.75 21.52 9.67
CA VAL A 223 15.51 21.49 10.46
C VAL A 223 14.30 21.94 9.63
N VAL A 224 14.48 23.00 8.84
CA VAL A 224 13.46 23.52 7.91
C VAL A 224 13.10 22.48 6.83
N LEU A 225 14.10 21.79 6.28
CA LEU A 225 13.86 20.67 5.34
C LEU A 225 12.99 19.58 5.96
N GLY A 226 13.13 19.35 7.27
CA GLY A 226 12.26 18.46 8.05
C GLY A 226 10.81 18.92 8.18
N ALA A 227 10.44 20.08 7.65
CA ALA A 227 9.06 20.53 7.49
C ALA A 227 8.69 20.66 6.00
N VAL A 228 9.63 21.10 5.16
CA VAL A 228 9.43 21.21 3.70
C VAL A 228 9.04 19.86 3.08
N PHE A 229 9.54 18.73 3.60
CA PHE A 229 9.15 17.40 3.10
C PHE A 229 7.63 17.18 3.12
N LEU A 230 6.86 17.86 4.00
CA LEU A 230 5.41 17.77 4.07
C LEU A 230 4.71 18.11 2.73
N THR A 231 5.36 18.88 1.87
CA THR A 231 4.85 19.19 0.52
C THR A 231 4.82 18.00 -0.42
N VAL A 232 5.66 16.98 -0.18
CA VAL A 232 5.81 15.81 -1.03
C VAL A 232 5.14 14.55 -0.46
N THR A 233 4.41 14.68 0.65
CA THR A 233 3.58 13.61 1.22
C THR A 233 2.53 13.15 0.21
N GLY A 234 2.17 11.88 0.21
CA GLY A 234 1.27 11.28 -0.79
C GLY A 234 1.93 10.85 -2.09
N ALA A 235 3.24 11.12 -2.28
CA ALA A 235 3.96 10.66 -3.47
C ALA A 235 4.06 9.13 -3.57
N GLU A 236 4.16 8.41 -2.43
CA GLU A 236 4.15 6.95 -2.38
C GLU A 236 2.80 6.36 -2.85
N ALA A 237 1.68 6.99 -2.47
CA ALA A 237 0.35 6.58 -2.89
C ALA A 237 0.20 6.65 -4.42
N LEU A 238 0.82 7.65 -5.08
CA LEU A 238 0.86 7.80 -6.53
C LEU A 238 1.45 6.56 -7.22
N TYR A 239 2.53 6.01 -6.67
CA TYR A 239 3.15 4.80 -7.20
C TYR A 239 2.33 3.55 -6.88
N ALA A 240 1.71 3.48 -5.70
CA ALA A 240 0.87 2.36 -5.29
C ALA A 240 -0.39 2.22 -6.18
N ASP A 241 -0.99 3.33 -6.60
CA ASP A 241 -2.22 3.36 -7.40
C ASP A 241 -2.00 3.26 -8.93
N LEU A 242 -0.77 3.03 -9.36
CA LEU A 242 -0.42 2.89 -10.79
C LEU A 242 -1.31 1.88 -11.51
N GLY A 243 -1.59 0.74 -10.86
CA GLY A 243 -2.39 -0.34 -11.45
C GLY A 243 -3.85 0.02 -11.70
N HIS A 244 -4.39 1.00 -10.99
CA HIS A 244 -5.79 1.41 -11.12
C HIS A 244 -6.03 2.37 -12.28
N PHE A 245 -5.12 3.31 -12.50
CA PHE A 245 -5.30 4.41 -13.47
C PHE A 245 -4.38 4.30 -14.68
N GLY A 246 -3.22 3.69 -14.53
CA GLY A 246 -2.17 3.66 -15.53
C GLY A 246 -1.31 4.93 -15.54
N ARG A 247 -0.12 4.84 -16.14
CA ARG A 247 0.89 5.90 -16.12
C ARG A 247 0.42 7.21 -16.76
N ARG A 248 -0.13 7.15 -17.99
CA ARG A 248 -0.52 8.36 -18.74
C ARG A 248 -1.57 9.22 -18.05
N PRO A 249 -2.71 8.68 -17.56
CA PRO A 249 -3.70 9.48 -16.83
C PRO A 249 -3.13 10.17 -15.60
N ILE A 250 -2.28 9.49 -14.82
CA ILE A 250 -1.61 10.04 -13.65
C ILE A 250 -0.69 11.20 -14.07
N GLN A 251 0.14 11.04 -15.11
CA GLN A 251 1.02 12.10 -15.61
C GLN A 251 0.24 13.32 -16.11
N TRP A 252 -0.86 13.11 -16.85
CA TRP A 252 -1.71 14.19 -17.33
C TRP A 252 -2.35 14.99 -16.20
N ALA A 253 -2.90 14.29 -15.20
CA ALA A 253 -3.46 14.95 -14.00
C ALA A 253 -2.40 15.80 -13.28
N TRP A 254 -1.17 15.27 -13.14
CA TRP A 254 -0.06 15.97 -12.50
C TRP A 254 0.30 17.26 -13.22
N PHE A 255 0.65 17.17 -14.51
CA PHE A 255 1.19 18.30 -15.24
C PHE A 255 0.14 19.37 -15.59
N LEU A 256 -1.12 18.98 -15.81
CA LEU A 256 -2.15 19.94 -16.25
C LEU A 256 -2.90 20.60 -15.09
N LEU A 257 -3.02 19.93 -13.94
CA LEU A 257 -3.84 20.45 -12.84
C LEU A 257 -3.09 20.49 -11.52
N VAL A 258 -2.57 19.35 -11.04
CA VAL A 258 -2.12 19.21 -9.65
C VAL A 258 -0.88 20.02 -9.37
N PHE A 259 0.19 19.84 -10.13
CA PHE A 259 1.45 20.57 -9.93
C PHE A 259 1.31 22.07 -10.12
N PRO A 260 0.63 22.57 -11.17
CA PRO A 260 0.35 24.01 -11.31
C PRO A 260 -0.46 24.56 -10.13
N ALA A 261 -1.52 23.87 -9.70
CA ALA A 261 -2.37 24.33 -8.61
C ALA A 261 -1.62 24.41 -7.27
N LEU A 262 -0.82 23.39 -6.94
CA LEU A 262 0.02 23.39 -5.74
C LEU A 262 1.04 24.53 -5.77
N THR A 263 1.74 24.71 -6.90
CA THR A 263 2.76 25.75 -7.08
C THR A 263 2.14 27.14 -6.92
N LEU A 264 1.02 27.40 -7.58
CA LEU A 264 0.30 28.67 -7.47
C LEU A 264 -0.19 28.93 -6.04
N ASN A 265 -0.69 27.90 -5.36
CA ASN A 265 -1.15 28.02 -3.99
C ASN A 265 0.01 28.36 -3.03
N TYR A 266 1.16 27.67 -3.11
CA TYR A 266 2.32 27.97 -2.28
C TYR A 266 2.90 29.37 -2.58
N LEU A 267 2.97 29.79 -3.84
CA LEU A 267 3.35 31.15 -4.20
C LEU A 267 2.40 32.19 -3.59
N GLY A 268 1.08 31.94 -3.65
CA GLY A 268 0.09 32.83 -3.06
C GLY A 268 0.19 32.91 -1.53
N GLN A 269 0.38 31.78 -0.84
CA GLN A 269 0.63 31.78 0.60
C GLN A 269 1.89 32.58 0.95
N GLY A 270 2.98 32.38 0.20
CA GLY A 270 4.22 33.14 0.39
C GLY A 270 4.05 34.63 0.14
N ALA A 271 3.38 35.03 -0.94
CA ALA A 271 3.10 36.44 -1.26
C ALA A 271 2.22 37.10 -0.19
N LEU A 272 1.19 36.41 0.30
CA LEU A 272 0.33 36.89 1.40
C LEU A 272 1.14 37.17 2.67
N VAL A 273 2.04 36.25 3.06
CA VAL A 273 2.91 36.44 4.24
C VAL A 273 3.89 37.57 4.05
N LEU A 274 4.44 37.77 2.85
CA LEU A 274 5.30 38.92 2.53
C LEU A 274 4.57 40.24 2.61
N GLY A 275 3.32 40.27 2.14
CA GLY A 275 2.46 41.46 2.21
C GLY A 275 1.94 41.76 3.62
N ASN A 276 1.66 40.73 4.41
CA ASN A 276 1.14 40.85 5.77
C ASN A 276 1.68 39.73 6.67
N PRO A 277 2.76 39.96 7.44
CA PRO A 277 3.34 38.95 8.33
C PRO A 277 2.40 38.40 9.40
N ALA A 278 1.32 39.11 9.76
CA ALA A 278 0.33 38.62 10.71
C ALA A 278 -0.41 37.35 10.23
N THR A 279 -0.34 37.06 8.93
CA THR A 279 -0.98 35.88 8.32
C THR A 279 -0.19 34.58 8.48
N MET A 280 0.99 34.61 9.07
CA MET A 280 1.85 33.44 9.29
C MET A 280 1.20 32.34 10.13
N SER A 281 0.24 32.68 10.99
CA SER A 281 -0.44 31.71 11.86
C SER A 281 -1.24 30.66 11.09
N ASP A 282 -1.93 31.06 10.02
CA ASP A 282 -2.75 30.19 9.16
C ASP A 282 -2.76 30.72 7.72
N PRO A 283 -1.62 30.70 7.00
CA PRO A 283 -1.50 31.36 5.70
C PRO A 283 -2.47 30.80 4.66
N PHE A 284 -2.80 29.50 4.72
CA PHE A 284 -3.74 28.89 3.79
C PHE A 284 -5.16 29.46 3.90
N TYR A 285 -5.75 29.46 5.10
CA TYR A 285 -7.13 29.92 5.28
C TYR A 285 -7.26 31.43 5.19
N LEU A 286 -6.23 32.16 5.55
CA LEU A 286 -6.22 33.63 5.48
C LEU A 286 -6.09 34.17 4.05
N MET A 287 -5.83 33.34 3.04
CA MET A 287 -6.00 33.72 1.63
C MET A 287 -7.47 33.96 1.23
N TYR A 288 -8.42 33.48 2.03
CA TYR A 288 -9.85 33.56 1.66
C TYR A 288 -10.58 34.70 2.40
N PRO A 289 -11.46 35.40 1.69
CA PRO A 289 -12.29 36.41 2.34
C PRO A 289 -13.25 35.76 3.37
N LYS A 290 -13.64 36.50 4.40
CA LYS A 290 -14.46 35.98 5.51
C LYS A 290 -15.72 35.23 5.08
N TRP A 291 -16.39 35.66 4.00
CA TRP A 291 -17.59 35.00 3.47
C TRP A 291 -17.31 33.65 2.83
N ALA A 292 -16.07 33.42 2.31
CA ALA A 292 -15.67 32.18 1.66
C ALA A 292 -15.05 31.19 2.63
N LEU A 293 -14.66 31.58 3.85
CA LEU A 293 -14.00 30.69 4.81
C LEU A 293 -14.81 29.43 5.10
N LEU A 294 -16.08 29.53 5.43
CA LEU A 294 -16.90 28.36 5.73
C LEU A 294 -17.06 27.43 4.50
N PRO A 295 -17.42 27.91 3.31
CA PRO A 295 -17.39 27.08 2.09
C PRO A 295 -16.05 26.38 1.84
N VAL A 296 -14.94 27.08 2.06
CA VAL A 296 -13.59 26.53 1.86
C VAL A 296 -13.27 25.46 2.90
N VAL A 297 -13.62 25.65 4.17
CA VAL A 297 -13.46 24.64 5.23
C VAL A 297 -14.28 23.38 4.91
N ILE A 298 -15.51 23.52 4.42
CA ILE A 298 -16.35 22.40 4.00
C ILE A 298 -15.71 21.67 2.82
N LEU A 299 -15.22 22.41 1.82
CA LEU A 299 -14.54 21.82 0.65
C LEU A 299 -13.23 21.15 1.04
N ALA A 300 -12.42 21.76 1.92
CA ALA A 300 -11.21 21.19 2.49
C ALA A 300 -11.51 19.88 3.24
N THR A 301 -12.55 19.89 4.07
CA THR A 301 -13.00 18.69 4.80
C THR A 301 -13.43 17.58 3.82
N ALA A 302 -14.17 17.92 2.77
CA ALA A 302 -14.54 16.95 1.73
C ALA A 302 -13.29 16.39 1.00
N ALA A 303 -12.32 17.24 0.67
CA ALA A 303 -11.06 16.83 0.05
C ALA A 303 -10.24 15.91 0.98
N THR A 304 -10.15 16.24 2.28
CA THR A 304 -9.43 15.40 3.26
C THR A 304 -10.12 14.07 3.54
N ILE A 305 -11.45 14.01 3.51
CA ILE A 305 -12.21 12.73 3.55
C ILE A 305 -11.87 11.87 2.34
N ILE A 306 -11.80 12.47 1.14
CA ILE A 306 -11.44 11.74 -0.09
C ILE A 306 -9.99 11.25 -0.03
N ALA A 307 -9.07 12.11 0.41
CA ALA A 307 -7.67 11.75 0.61
C ALA A 307 -7.51 10.58 1.60
N SER A 308 -8.16 10.67 2.76
CA SER A 308 -8.17 9.61 3.78
C SER A 308 -8.72 8.30 3.23
N GLN A 309 -9.82 8.38 2.46
CA GLN A 309 -10.43 7.23 1.80
C GLN A 309 -9.45 6.53 0.84
N ALA A 310 -8.72 7.31 0.05
CA ALA A 310 -7.75 6.78 -0.91
C ALA A 310 -6.60 6.04 -0.20
N VAL A 311 -6.03 6.64 0.84
CA VAL A 311 -4.93 6.04 1.62
C VAL A 311 -5.37 4.75 2.33
N ILE A 312 -6.57 4.71 2.92
CA ILE A 312 -7.12 3.50 3.56
C ILE A 312 -7.32 2.39 2.52
N THR A 313 -7.84 2.72 1.33
CA THR A 313 -8.01 1.74 0.24
C THR A 313 -6.65 1.25 -0.28
N GLY A 314 -5.65 2.12 -0.36
CA GLY A 314 -4.27 1.77 -0.66
C GLY A 314 -3.69 0.79 0.36
N ALA A 315 -3.96 1.00 1.66
CA ALA A 315 -3.56 0.06 2.72
C ALA A 315 -4.20 -1.33 2.56
N PHE A 316 -5.49 -1.41 2.21
CA PHE A 316 -6.14 -2.69 1.92
C PHE A 316 -5.50 -3.40 0.71
N SER A 317 -5.18 -2.65 -0.34
CA SER A 317 -4.52 -3.20 -1.53
C SER A 317 -3.13 -3.73 -1.20
N MET A 318 -2.35 -3.02 -0.39
CA MET A 318 -1.04 -3.45 0.09
C MET A 318 -1.13 -4.70 0.97
N VAL A 319 -2.10 -4.76 1.89
CA VAL A 319 -2.33 -5.95 2.72
C VAL A 319 -2.68 -7.16 1.85
N ARG A 320 -3.52 -7.02 0.84
CA ARG A 320 -3.81 -8.09 -0.12
C ARG A 320 -2.55 -8.58 -0.84
N GLN A 321 -1.70 -7.66 -1.32
CA GLN A 321 -0.41 -8.01 -1.89
C GLN A 321 0.47 -8.76 -0.88
N GLY A 322 0.52 -8.29 0.37
CA GLY A 322 1.28 -8.91 1.47
C GLY A 322 0.79 -10.33 1.79
N ILE A 323 -0.51 -10.57 1.82
CA ILE A 323 -1.11 -11.90 2.01
C ILE A 323 -0.72 -12.83 0.86
N ASN A 324 -0.90 -12.37 -0.37
CA ASN A 324 -0.65 -13.18 -1.56
C ASN A 324 0.85 -13.46 -1.79
N LEU A 325 1.72 -12.56 -1.37
CA LEU A 325 3.18 -12.76 -1.39
C LEU A 325 3.69 -13.55 -0.16
N GLY A 326 2.81 -13.92 0.78
CA GLY A 326 3.14 -14.72 1.94
C GLY A 326 3.81 -13.96 3.09
N PHE A 327 3.65 -12.64 3.16
CA PHE A 327 4.15 -11.79 4.24
C PHE A 327 3.15 -11.57 5.37
N LEU A 328 1.86 -11.83 5.12
CA LEU A 328 0.79 -11.73 6.09
C LEU A 328 -0.07 -13.00 6.09
N PRO A 329 -0.73 -13.33 7.21
CA PRO A 329 -1.70 -14.41 7.26
C PRO A 329 -2.87 -14.13 6.33
N ARG A 330 -3.58 -15.19 5.92
CA ARG A 330 -4.83 -15.03 5.17
C ARG A 330 -5.84 -14.31 6.03
N MET A 331 -6.39 -13.22 5.50
CA MET A 331 -7.45 -12.45 6.13
C MET A 331 -8.70 -12.49 5.25
N GLU A 332 -9.86 -12.26 5.83
CA GLU A 332 -11.09 -12.10 5.09
C GLU A 332 -11.00 -10.85 4.21
N ILE A 333 -11.20 -11.02 2.90
CA ILE A 333 -11.21 -9.95 1.91
C ILE A 333 -12.58 -9.92 1.26
N LEU A 334 -13.34 -8.87 1.55
CA LEU A 334 -14.66 -8.62 0.97
C LEU A 334 -14.52 -7.74 -0.28
N PHE A 335 -15.15 -8.16 -1.36
CA PHE A 335 -15.21 -7.37 -2.59
C PHE A 335 -16.45 -6.50 -2.53
N THR A 336 -16.26 -5.19 -2.56
CA THR A 336 -17.36 -4.21 -2.45
C THR A 336 -17.92 -3.77 -3.81
N SER A 337 -17.39 -4.29 -4.92
CA SER A 337 -17.86 -4.04 -6.27
C SER A 337 -17.83 -5.31 -7.11
N GLU A 338 -18.91 -5.58 -7.84
CA GLU A 338 -18.98 -6.70 -8.78
C GLU A 338 -18.17 -6.45 -10.07
N THR A 339 -18.01 -5.19 -10.45
CA THR A 339 -17.35 -4.80 -11.70
C THR A 339 -15.88 -4.41 -11.54
N ASN A 340 -15.50 -3.91 -10.36
CA ASN A 340 -14.14 -3.44 -10.07
C ASN A 340 -13.45 -4.34 -9.03
N THR A 341 -12.63 -5.27 -9.49
CA THR A 341 -11.86 -6.19 -8.62
C THR A 341 -10.84 -5.50 -7.70
N GLY A 342 -10.59 -4.20 -7.89
CA GLY A 342 -9.73 -3.38 -7.05
C GLY A 342 -10.41 -2.82 -5.80
N GLN A 343 -11.75 -2.80 -5.74
CA GLN A 343 -12.48 -2.30 -4.58
C GLN A 343 -12.66 -3.43 -3.55
N ILE A 344 -11.77 -3.43 -2.58
CA ILE A 344 -11.73 -4.43 -1.51
C ILE A 344 -11.88 -3.77 -0.14
N PHE A 345 -12.42 -4.53 0.79
CA PHE A 345 -12.52 -4.20 2.21
C PHE A 345 -11.94 -5.34 3.04
N VAL A 346 -11.07 -5.00 3.99
CA VAL A 346 -10.44 -5.97 4.90
C VAL A 346 -10.83 -5.59 6.33
N PRO A 347 -11.84 -6.27 6.93
CA PRO A 347 -12.43 -5.87 8.22
C PRO A 347 -11.42 -5.70 9.35
N SER A 348 -10.49 -6.66 9.49
CA SER A 348 -9.45 -6.64 10.53
C SER A 348 -8.50 -5.45 10.39
N VAL A 349 -8.08 -5.14 9.17
CA VAL A 349 -7.19 -4.01 8.89
C VAL A 349 -7.92 -2.70 9.11
N ASN A 350 -9.18 -2.60 8.67
CA ASN A 350 -10.03 -1.43 8.91
C ASN A 350 -10.16 -1.13 10.41
N ALA A 351 -10.37 -2.16 11.24
CA ALA A 351 -10.46 -2.00 12.69
C ALA A 351 -9.13 -1.52 13.30
N VAL A 352 -7.99 -2.09 12.88
CA VAL A 352 -6.66 -1.69 13.36
C VAL A 352 -6.35 -0.26 12.95
N LEU A 353 -6.60 0.12 11.69
CA LEU A 353 -6.41 1.49 11.21
C LEU A 353 -7.33 2.47 11.97
N PHE A 354 -8.60 2.13 12.14
CA PHE A 354 -9.56 2.95 12.89
C PHE A 354 -9.08 3.24 14.32
N ILE A 355 -8.71 2.20 15.07
CA ILE A 355 -8.21 2.33 16.44
C ILE A 355 -6.94 3.20 16.45
N GLY A 356 -6.01 2.97 15.52
CA GLY A 356 -4.77 3.75 15.40
C GLY A 356 -5.02 5.22 15.08
N VAL A 357 -5.90 5.52 14.12
CA VAL A 357 -6.27 6.89 13.74
C VAL A 357 -6.92 7.63 14.90
N ILE A 358 -7.91 7.03 15.58
CA ILE A 358 -8.57 7.66 16.74
C ILE A 358 -7.59 7.87 17.89
N PHE A 359 -6.72 6.88 18.17
CA PHE A 359 -5.67 7.04 19.16
C PHE A 359 -4.75 8.22 18.85
N LEU A 360 -4.33 8.39 17.60
CA LEU A 360 -3.49 9.51 17.17
C LEU A 360 -4.19 10.86 17.34
N VAL A 361 -5.45 10.97 16.91
CA VAL A 361 -6.23 12.22 17.05
C VAL A 361 -6.40 12.61 18.50
N LEU A 362 -6.73 11.65 19.38
CA LEU A 362 -6.91 11.92 20.81
C LEU A 362 -5.61 12.22 21.56
N SER A 363 -4.48 11.63 21.11
CA SER A 363 -3.17 11.83 21.72
C SER A 363 -2.55 13.16 21.33
N PHE A 364 -2.57 13.51 20.05
CA PHE A 364 -1.91 14.73 19.54
C PHE A 364 -2.81 15.98 19.55
N LYS A 365 -4.11 15.83 19.35
CA LYS A 365 -5.16 16.88 19.40
C LYS A 365 -5.03 18.02 18.39
N THR A 366 -3.87 18.25 17.79
CA THR A 366 -3.61 19.30 16.81
C THR A 366 -2.91 18.75 15.58
N SER A 367 -3.15 19.37 14.42
CA SER A 367 -2.47 19.02 13.18
C SER A 367 -0.97 19.29 13.24
N ASP A 368 -0.55 20.32 13.96
CA ASP A 368 0.86 20.69 14.15
C ASP A 368 1.67 19.58 14.84
N ALA A 369 1.13 19.05 15.94
CA ALA A 369 1.79 17.95 16.65
C ALA A 369 1.86 16.66 15.80
N LEU A 370 0.81 16.35 15.04
CA LEU A 370 0.81 15.23 14.10
C LEU A 370 1.78 15.44 12.93
N ALA A 371 1.88 16.65 12.38
CA ALA A 371 2.82 16.97 11.31
C ALA A 371 4.28 16.75 11.74
N THR A 372 4.59 17.05 13.01
CA THR A 372 5.92 16.79 13.59
C THR A 372 6.23 15.28 13.65
N ALA A 373 5.24 14.47 14.01
CA ALA A 373 5.39 13.02 14.09
C ALA A 373 5.42 12.33 12.69
N TYR A 374 4.77 12.91 11.71
CA TYR A 374 4.48 12.31 10.41
C TYR A 374 5.71 11.97 9.57
N GLY A 375 6.75 12.82 9.65
CA GLY A 375 7.87 12.83 8.71
C GLY A 375 8.64 11.54 8.55
N ILE A 376 8.81 10.80 9.63
CA ILE A 376 9.67 9.60 9.64
C ILE A 376 9.09 8.46 8.80
N SER A 377 7.76 8.25 8.83
CA SER A 377 7.11 7.19 8.04
C SER A 377 7.29 7.43 6.54
N VAL A 378 6.98 8.64 6.08
CA VAL A 378 7.02 8.99 4.65
C VAL A 378 8.45 9.02 4.14
N THR A 379 9.37 9.73 4.83
CA THR A 379 10.77 9.84 4.38
C THR A 379 11.48 8.49 4.46
N GLY A 380 11.18 7.66 5.44
CA GLY A 380 11.70 6.29 5.53
C GLY A 380 11.22 5.41 4.37
N ALA A 381 9.94 5.46 4.02
CA ALA A 381 9.39 4.74 2.87
C ALA A 381 10.02 5.22 1.55
N MET A 382 10.23 6.54 1.38
CA MET A 382 10.91 7.12 0.22
C MET A 382 12.33 6.58 0.04
N VAL A 383 13.13 6.54 1.12
CA VAL A 383 14.50 6.01 1.10
C VAL A 383 14.49 4.53 0.72
N VAL A 384 13.60 3.73 1.32
CA VAL A 384 13.47 2.31 0.99
C VAL A 384 13.13 2.12 -0.49
N THR A 385 12.16 2.88 -1.00
CA THR A 385 11.75 2.81 -2.40
C THR A 385 12.89 3.22 -3.35
N SER A 386 13.71 4.22 -2.99
CA SER A 386 14.86 4.64 -3.80
C SER A 386 15.98 3.60 -3.81
N ILE A 387 16.26 2.95 -2.69
CA ILE A 387 17.24 1.85 -2.63
C ILE A 387 16.76 0.67 -3.50
N MET A 388 15.48 0.32 -3.41
CA MET A 388 14.91 -0.74 -4.25
C MET A 388 14.88 -0.35 -5.73
N ALA A 389 14.63 0.93 -6.05
CA ALA A 389 14.69 1.44 -7.41
C ALA A 389 16.11 1.38 -7.99
N PHE A 390 17.13 1.61 -7.17
CA PHE A 390 18.53 1.45 -7.57
C PHE A 390 18.85 0.00 -8.01
N GLU A 391 18.42 -0.98 -7.22
CA GLU A 391 18.55 -2.39 -7.60
C GLU A 391 17.74 -2.73 -8.86
N PHE A 392 16.54 -2.14 -9.00
CA PHE A 392 15.67 -2.36 -10.14
C PHE A 392 16.31 -1.89 -11.47
N VAL A 393 16.86 -0.68 -11.51
CA VAL A 393 17.46 -0.15 -12.76
C VAL A 393 18.69 -0.95 -13.17
N ARG A 394 19.45 -1.48 -12.20
CA ARG A 394 20.59 -2.35 -12.47
C ARG A 394 20.16 -3.73 -12.96
N ALA A 395 19.18 -4.34 -12.31
CA ALA A 395 18.77 -5.70 -12.60
C ALA A 395 17.86 -5.80 -13.84
N ARG A 396 16.99 -4.80 -14.07
CA ARG A 396 15.98 -4.87 -15.15
C ARG A 396 16.30 -3.99 -16.34
N TRP A 397 16.80 -2.77 -16.11
CA TRP A 397 17.16 -1.84 -17.19
C TRP A 397 18.62 -1.97 -17.63
N ASN A 398 19.40 -2.83 -16.96
CA ASN A 398 20.81 -3.07 -17.25
C ASN A 398 21.66 -1.78 -17.26
N TRP A 399 21.32 -0.82 -16.39
CA TRP A 399 22.13 0.39 -16.26
C TRP A 399 23.49 0.05 -15.67
N SER A 400 24.55 0.65 -16.22
CA SER A 400 25.88 0.55 -15.63
C SER A 400 25.90 1.20 -14.23
N LEU A 401 26.77 0.73 -13.35
CA LEU A 401 26.89 1.27 -12.00
C LEU A 401 27.06 2.80 -11.96
N PRO A 402 27.95 3.42 -12.77
CA PRO A 402 28.10 4.88 -12.78
C PRO A 402 26.82 5.62 -13.17
N VAL A 403 26.09 5.13 -14.17
CA VAL A 403 24.84 5.76 -14.62
C VAL A 403 23.77 5.66 -13.53
N ALA A 404 23.61 4.50 -12.90
CA ALA A 404 22.65 4.32 -11.81
C ALA A 404 22.99 5.21 -10.60
N VAL A 405 24.28 5.32 -10.24
CA VAL A 405 24.74 6.19 -9.14
C VAL A 405 24.48 7.66 -9.48
N ILE A 406 24.89 8.16 -10.64
CA ILE A 406 24.71 9.55 -11.02
C ILE A 406 23.22 9.95 -11.04
N ALA A 407 22.35 9.04 -11.50
CA ALA A 407 20.91 9.33 -11.61
C ALA A 407 20.19 9.26 -10.25
N LEU A 408 20.53 8.31 -9.38
CA LEU A 408 19.73 8.02 -8.17
C LEU A 408 20.40 8.50 -6.87
N ALA A 409 21.73 8.60 -6.81
CA ALA A 409 22.40 9.06 -5.60
C ALA A 409 21.97 10.47 -5.14
N PRO A 410 21.78 11.47 -6.03
CA PRO A 410 21.27 12.77 -5.60
C PRO A 410 19.89 12.69 -4.95
N LEU A 411 19.01 11.82 -5.45
CA LEU A 411 17.67 11.60 -4.87
C LEU A 411 17.79 10.95 -3.50
N VAL A 412 18.59 9.88 -3.38
CA VAL A 412 18.82 9.19 -2.11
C VAL A 412 19.44 10.12 -1.08
N VAL A 413 20.41 10.94 -1.47
CA VAL A 413 21.05 11.93 -0.55
C VAL A 413 20.02 12.92 -0.04
N LEU A 414 19.19 13.50 -0.92
CA LEU A 414 18.12 14.43 -0.53
C LEU A 414 17.12 13.77 0.45
N GLU A 415 16.70 12.54 0.16
CA GLU A 415 15.79 11.80 1.03
C GLU A 415 16.41 11.41 2.36
N MET A 416 17.71 11.08 2.38
CA MET A 416 18.46 10.84 3.62
C MET A 416 18.56 12.12 4.47
N ILE A 417 18.69 13.29 3.84
CA ILE A 417 18.64 14.57 4.55
C ILE A 417 17.24 14.80 5.13
N PHE A 418 16.18 14.58 4.37
CA PHE A 418 14.81 14.65 4.88
C PHE A 418 14.58 13.68 6.05
N LEU A 419 15.01 12.42 5.92
CA LEU A 419 14.90 11.44 6.99
C LEU A 419 15.69 11.87 8.23
N GLY A 420 16.94 12.30 8.04
CA GLY A 420 17.80 12.81 9.13
C GLY A 420 17.17 14.00 9.86
N ALA A 421 16.61 14.94 9.11
CA ALA A 421 15.91 16.10 9.66
C ALA A 421 14.68 15.70 10.49
N ASN A 422 13.93 14.70 10.02
CA ASN A 422 12.76 14.19 10.77
C ASN A 422 13.14 13.34 11.98
N LEU A 423 14.28 12.63 11.93
CA LEU A 423 14.80 11.91 13.10
C LEU A 423 15.20 12.84 14.26
N LEU A 424 15.53 14.10 14.00
CA LEU A 424 15.76 15.08 15.07
C LEU A 424 14.50 15.31 15.92
N LYS A 425 13.31 15.10 15.33
CA LYS A 425 12.01 15.28 15.99
C LYS A 425 11.49 14.00 16.68
N ILE A 426 12.37 12.99 16.89
CA ILE A 426 11.96 11.69 17.44
C ILE A 426 11.31 11.84 18.83
N HIS A 427 11.84 12.77 19.66
CA HIS A 427 11.31 13.03 21.00
C HIS A 427 10.00 13.81 20.99
N ASP A 428 9.71 14.54 19.91
CA ASP A 428 8.51 15.38 19.76
C ASP A 428 7.33 14.60 19.16
N GLY A 429 7.33 13.27 19.27
CA GLY A 429 6.27 12.38 18.78
C GLY A 429 6.69 11.48 17.61
N GLY A 430 7.87 11.72 17.00
CA GLY A 430 8.38 10.91 15.88
C GLY A 430 8.65 9.44 16.21
N TYR A 431 8.72 9.08 17.51
CA TYR A 431 8.84 7.68 17.95
C TYR A 431 7.58 6.86 17.66
N ILE A 432 6.38 7.46 17.57
CA ILE A 432 5.12 6.75 17.35
C ILE A 432 5.09 6.07 15.97
N PRO A 433 5.37 6.77 14.85
CA PRO A 433 5.49 6.10 13.54
C PRO A 433 6.49 4.96 13.52
N ILE A 434 7.64 5.13 14.20
CA ILE A 434 8.66 4.07 14.29
C ILE A 434 8.12 2.85 15.03
N MET A 435 7.41 3.06 16.14
CA MET A 435 6.78 1.97 16.90
C MET A 435 5.76 1.23 16.04
N ILE A 436 4.88 1.95 15.33
CA ILE A 436 3.86 1.37 14.45
C ILE A 436 4.54 0.56 13.33
N ALA A 437 5.50 1.15 12.63
CA ALA A 437 6.23 0.47 11.55
C ALA A 437 7.02 -0.74 12.06
N THR A 438 7.63 -0.65 13.23
CA THR A 438 8.33 -1.77 13.87
C THR A 438 7.35 -2.90 14.21
N ALA A 439 6.18 -2.58 14.78
CA ALA A 439 5.15 -3.57 15.10
C ALA A 439 4.69 -4.32 13.83
N PHE A 440 4.37 -3.60 12.74
CA PHE A 440 3.99 -4.24 11.48
C PHE A 440 5.14 -5.06 10.87
N THR A 441 6.37 -4.56 10.92
CA THR A 441 7.54 -5.30 10.43
C THR A 441 7.75 -6.58 11.22
N VAL A 442 7.62 -6.55 12.54
CA VAL A 442 7.73 -7.73 13.42
C VAL A 442 6.64 -8.74 13.10
N VAL A 443 5.39 -8.31 12.89
CA VAL A 443 4.28 -9.19 12.50
C VAL A 443 4.59 -9.88 11.17
N MET A 444 4.95 -9.13 10.13
CA MET A 444 5.25 -9.67 8.80
C MET A 444 6.48 -10.58 8.82
N TRP A 445 7.53 -10.20 9.52
CA TRP A 445 8.75 -10.99 9.67
C TRP A 445 8.48 -12.31 10.40
N THR A 446 7.71 -12.24 11.51
CA THR A 446 7.33 -13.43 12.30
C THR A 446 6.50 -14.39 11.46
N TRP A 447 5.51 -13.87 10.72
CA TRP A 447 4.69 -14.69 9.83
C TRP A 447 5.54 -15.41 8.78
N ARG A 448 6.42 -14.68 8.10
CA ARG A 448 7.29 -15.22 7.06
C ARG A 448 8.24 -16.29 7.61
N ARG A 449 8.88 -16.01 8.75
CA ARG A 449 9.83 -16.93 9.39
C ARG A 449 9.13 -18.19 9.89
N GLY A 450 8.00 -18.05 10.59
CA GLY A 450 7.23 -19.19 11.10
C GLY A 450 6.69 -20.07 9.99
N THR A 451 6.22 -19.48 8.89
CA THR A 451 5.77 -20.23 7.72
C THR A 451 6.92 -21.00 7.07
N ALA A 452 8.13 -20.42 6.98
CA ALA A 452 9.30 -21.11 6.45
C ALA A 452 9.70 -22.32 7.30
N ILE A 453 9.75 -22.16 8.63
CA ILE A 453 10.05 -23.25 9.58
C ILE A 453 8.99 -24.34 9.50
N LEU A 454 7.70 -23.96 9.44
CA LEU A 454 6.60 -24.91 9.29
C LEU A 454 6.73 -25.74 8.02
N MET A 455 7.08 -25.10 6.89
CA MET A 455 7.30 -25.78 5.62
C MET A 455 8.49 -26.75 5.68
N GLU A 456 9.58 -26.34 6.30
CA GLU A 456 10.79 -27.17 6.44
C GLU A 456 10.49 -28.42 7.30
N LYS A 457 9.88 -28.23 8.48
CA LYS A 457 9.49 -29.37 9.35
C LYS A 457 8.53 -30.34 8.66
N THR A 458 7.57 -29.81 7.89
CA THR A 458 6.62 -30.67 7.17
C THR A 458 7.31 -31.48 6.08
N ARG A 459 8.25 -30.89 5.32
CA ARG A 459 9.01 -31.60 4.26
C ARG A 459 9.80 -32.81 4.75
N HIS A 460 10.34 -32.74 5.96
CA HIS A 460 11.10 -33.88 6.54
C HIS A 460 10.22 -35.08 6.89
N THR A 461 8.91 -34.90 7.01
CA THR A 461 7.97 -35.97 7.40
C THR A 461 7.15 -36.48 6.20
N ASP A 462 7.27 -35.84 5.05
CA ASP A 462 6.40 -36.07 3.89
C ASP A 462 6.88 -37.28 3.06
N ILE A 463 5.92 -38.11 2.64
CA ILE A 463 6.14 -39.23 1.74
C ILE A 463 6.10 -38.74 0.28
N PRO A 464 7.10 -39.04 -0.58
CA PRO A 464 7.06 -38.64 -1.97
C PRO A 464 5.83 -39.21 -2.69
N LEU A 465 5.08 -38.32 -3.38
CA LEU A 465 3.79 -38.66 -4.00
C LEU A 465 3.92 -39.82 -5.02
N ALA A 466 4.96 -39.83 -5.85
CA ALA A 466 5.16 -40.89 -6.86
C ALA A 466 5.34 -42.25 -6.23
N SER A 467 6.17 -42.35 -5.17
CA SER A 467 6.40 -43.60 -4.44
C SER A 467 5.13 -44.05 -3.71
N PHE A 468 4.36 -43.12 -3.16
CA PHE A 468 3.09 -43.40 -2.49
C PHE A 468 2.04 -43.95 -3.49
N VAL A 469 1.87 -43.32 -4.65
CA VAL A 469 0.90 -43.74 -5.68
C VAL A 469 1.27 -45.15 -6.20
N SER A 470 2.55 -45.39 -6.51
CA SER A 470 3.00 -46.70 -6.96
C SER A 470 2.80 -47.81 -5.91
N SER A 471 2.86 -47.48 -4.62
CA SER A 471 2.62 -48.43 -3.52
C SER A 471 1.13 -48.77 -3.38
N ILE A 472 0.22 -47.78 -3.51
CA ILE A 472 -1.23 -47.96 -3.36
C ILE A 472 -1.85 -48.70 -4.54
N GLU A 473 -1.32 -48.53 -5.74
CA GLU A 473 -1.83 -49.19 -6.94
C GLU A 473 -1.44 -50.65 -7.04
N ARG A 474 -0.47 -51.12 -6.25
CA ARG A 474 -0.17 -52.53 -6.11
C ARG A 474 -1.32 -53.22 -5.35
N LYS A 475 -2.06 -54.09 -6.04
CA LYS A 475 -3.13 -54.89 -5.43
C LYS A 475 -2.56 -55.74 -4.27
N SER A 476 -3.10 -55.52 -3.07
CA SER A 476 -2.83 -56.30 -1.85
C SER A 476 -4.15 -56.59 -1.13
N GLU A 477 -4.13 -57.53 -0.20
CA GLU A 477 -5.28 -57.83 0.66
C GLU A 477 -5.75 -56.60 1.48
N HIS A 478 -4.87 -55.61 1.64
CA HIS A 478 -5.13 -54.39 2.41
C HIS A 478 -5.37 -53.17 1.49
N SER A 479 -5.74 -53.38 0.24
CA SER A 479 -6.05 -52.28 -0.69
C SER A 479 -7.30 -51.53 -0.21
N PRO A 480 -7.31 -50.16 -0.27
CA PRO A 480 -8.44 -49.38 0.18
C PRO A 480 -9.68 -49.65 -0.67
N ALA A 481 -10.87 -49.59 -0.03
CA ALA A 481 -12.12 -49.70 -0.75
C ALA A 481 -12.28 -48.55 -1.76
N GLN A 482 -12.71 -48.89 -2.98
CA GLN A 482 -12.95 -47.88 -4.01
C GLN A 482 -14.36 -47.31 -3.86
N VAL A 483 -14.45 -45.96 -3.94
CA VAL A 483 -15.72 -45.24 -3.90
C VAL A 483 -15.86 -44.37 -5.15
N PRO A 484 -17.08 -44.26 -5.70
CA PRO A 484 -17.29 -43.44 -6.90
C PRO A 484 -17.09 -41.96 -6.63
N GLY A 485 -16.67 -41.22 -7.66
CA GLY A 485 -16.55 -39.78 -7.63
C GLY A 485 -15.10 -39.27 -7.64
N THR A 486 -14.97 -37.95 -7.43
CA THR A 486 -13.70 -37.25 -7.45
C THR A 486 -13.36 -36.67 -6.07
N ALA A 487 -12.17 -36.96 -5.59
CA ALA A 487 -11.60 -36.31 -4.41
C ALA A 487 -10.48 -35.34 -4.82
N ILE A 488 -10.55 -34.11 -4.32
CA ILE A 488 -9.51 -33.11 -4.50
C ILE A 488 -8.83 -32.87 -3.15
N PHE A 489 -7.53 -33.21 -3.06
CA PHE A 489 -6.71 -33.03 -1.87
C PHE A 489 -5.86 -31.77 -2.03
N LEU A 490 -6.15 -30.75 -1.22
CA LEU A 490 -5.38 -29.50 -1.25
C LEU A 490 -4.08 -29.66 -0.47
N THR A 491 -2.98 -29.27 -1.10
CA THR A 491 -1.65 -29.28 -0.50
C THR A 491 -0.83 -28.06 -0.90
N SER A 492 0.11 -27.67 -0.05
CA SER A 492 1.11 -26.64 -0.37
C SER A 492 2.34 -27.19 -1.11
N ASP A 493 2.59 -28.51 -1.01
CA ASP A 493 3.69 -29.18 -1.69
C ASP A 493 3.15 -30.22 -2.68
N PRO A 494 3.35 -30.01 -3.99
CA PRO A 494 2.87 -30.92 -5.03
C PRO A 494 3.66 -32.23 -5.14
N GLU A 495 4.85 -32.29 -4.55
CA GLU A 495 5.72 -33.47 -4.64
C GLU A 495 5.46 -34.50 -3.54
N SER A 496 4.73 -34.10 -2.50
CA SER A 496 4.44 -34.92 -1.32
C SER A 496 2.99 -35.41 -1.30
N ALA A 497 2.76 -36.59 -0.74
CA ALA A 497 1.42 -37.11 -0.48
C ALA A 497 0.70 -36.20 0.55
N PRO A 498 -0.47 -35.62 0.23
CA PRO A 498 -1.17 -34.74 1.13
C PRO A 498 -1.54 -35.42 2.46
N ALA A 499 -1.31 -34.75 3.59
CA ALA A 499 -1.69 -35.29 4.90
C ALA A 499 -3.17 -35.69 4.96
N ALA A 500 -4.06 -34.91 4.32
CA ALA A 500 -5.48 -35.22 4.23
C ALA A 500 -5.74 -36.55 3.49
N LEU A 501 -4.98 -36.86 2.43
CA LEU A 501 -5.08 -38.14 1.74
C LEU A 501 -4.60 -39.30 2.62
N LEU A 502 -3.46 -39.14 3.31
CA LEU A 502 -2.93 -40.14 4.22
C LEU A 502 -3.87 -40.43 5.39
N HIS A 503 -4.48 -39.38 5.97
CA HIS A 503 -5.48 -39.54 7.04
C HIS A 503 -6.77 -40.20 6.53
N ASN A 504 -7.26 -39.84 5.34
CA ASN A 504 -8.43 -40.46 4.74
C ASN A 504 -8.21 -41.97 4.53
N LEU A 505 -7.05 -42.35 4.02
CA LEU A 505 -6.71 -43.76 3.85
C LEU A 505 -6.54 -44.49 5.16
N LYS A 506 -5.86 -43.90 6.15
CA LYS A 506 -5.59 -44.51 7.45
C LYS A 506 -6.84 -44.75 8.26
N HIS A 507 -7.81 -43.85 8.23
CA HIS A 507 -8.97 -43.89 9.12
C HIS A 507 -10.26 -44.35 8.43
N ASN A 508 -10.46 -43.99 7.17
CA ASN A 508 -11.65 -44.32 6.38
C ASN A 508 -11.46 -45.54 5.49
N HIS A 509 -10.21 -45.92 5.19
CA HIS A 509 -9.84 -47.05 4.31
C HIS A 509 -10.46 -46.97 2.91
N VAL A 510 -10.70 -45.74 2.37
CA VAL A 510 -11.33 -45.53 1.07
C VAL A 510 -10.45 -44.70 0.14
N LEU A 511 -10.58 -44.97 -1.15
CA LEU A 511 -9.95 -44.22 -2.24
C LEU A 511 -10.98 -43.94 -3.32
N HIS A 512 -11.06 -42.70 -3.80
CA HIS A 512 -12.00 -42.32 -4.87
C HIS A 512 -11.50 -42.82 -6.24
N ASP A 513 -12.44 -42.94 -7.19
CA ASP A 513 -12.10 -43.31 -8.58
C ASP A 513 -11.11 -42.32 -9.21
N ARG A 514 -11.26 -41.04 -8.87
CA ARG A 514 -10.35 -39.96 -9.31
C ARG A 514 -9.85 -39.17 -8.12
N ASN A 515 -8.52 -39.09 -7.97
CA ASN A 515 -7.87 -38.36 -6.88
C ASN A 515 -7.00 -37.26 -7.49
N VAL A 516 -7.30 -36.04 -7.14
CA VAL A 516 -6.60 -34.84 -7.66
C VAL A 516 -5.81 -34.23 -6.53
N ILE A 517 -4.50 -34.11 -6.72
CA ILE A 517 -3.61 -33.39 -5.81
C ILE A 517 -3.55 -31.95 -6.30
N LEU A 518 -4.20 -31.05 -5.56
CA LEU A 518 -4.36 -29.65 -5.95
C LEU A 518 -3.41 -28.76 -5.16
N THR A 519 -2.55 -28.05 -5.89
CA THR A 519 -1.67 -27.02 -5.32
C THR A 519 -2.06 -25.65 -5.86
N ILE A 520 -2.15 -24.67 -4.97
CA ILE A 520 -2.44 -23.28 -5.31
C ILE A 520 -1.18 -22.48 -5.06
N ARG A 521 -0.66 -21.83 -6.11
CA ARG A 521 0.54 -21.00 -6.05
C ARG A 521 0.27 -19.57 -6.47
N THR A 522 0.73 -18.64 -5.67
CA THR A 522 0.84 -17.24 -6.09
C THR A 522 2.19 -17.02 -6.75
N ILE A 523 2.17 -16.44 -7.95
CA ILE A 523 3.40 -16.08 -8.66
C ILE A 523 3.66 -14.57 -8.51
N ASN A 524 4.94 -14.17 -8.70
CA ASN A 524 5.35 -12.77 -8.58
C ASN A 524 4.94 -11.91 -9.79
N LYS A 525 3.77 -12.20 -10.38
CA LYS A 525 3.09 -11.37 -11.38
C LYS A 525 1.77 -10.90 -10.81
N PRO A 526 1.28 -9.71 -11.15
CA PRO A 526 -0.01 -9.23 -10.65
C PRO A 526 -1.18 -10.11 -11.06
N ARG A 527 -1.20 -10.54 -12.32
CA ARG A 527 -2.28 -11.35 -12.91
C ARG A 527 -1.72 -12.47 -13.79
N VAL A 528 -2.47 -13.56 -13.89
CA VAL A 528 -2.15 -14.71 -14.73
C VAL A 528 -3.18 -14.83 -15.84
N PRO A 529 -2.77 -14.85 -17.12
CA PRO A 529 -3.69 -15.13 -18.22
C PRO A 529 -4.38 -16.50 -18.05
N SER A 530 -5.61 -16.61 -18.55
CA SER A 530 -6.41 -17.83 -18.35
C SER A 530 -5.78 -19.10 -18.91
N HIS A 531 -4.95 -18.99 -19.96
CA HIS A 531 -4.26 -20.12 -20.59
C HIS A 531 -3.07 -20.62 -19.77
N ASP A 532 -2.44 -19.75 -18.95
CA ASP A 532 -1.28 -20.08 -18.10
C ASP A 532 -1.70 -20.43 -16.66
N ARG A 533 -3.01 -20.37 -16.36
CA ARG A 533 -3.55 -20.47 -15.00
C ARG A 533 -3.40 -21.83 -14.37
N TYR A 534 -3.23 -22.88 -15.16
CA TYR A 534 -3.17 -24.24 -14.65
C TYR A 534 -2.10 -25.06 -15.36
N ARG A 535 -1.52 -25.98 -14.58
CA ARG A 535 -0.70 -27.06 -15.08
C ARG A 535 -1.32 -28.37 -14.62
N VAL A 536 -1.46 -29.32 -15.52
CA VAL A 536 -2.04 -30.63 -15.23
C VAL A 536 -1.06 -31.69 -15.64
N GLU A 537 -0.77 -32.60 -14.71
CA GLU A 537 0.08 -33.76 -14.90
C GLU A 537 -0.67 -35.02 -14.47
N GLN A 538 -0.78 -35.99 -15.34
CA GLN A 538 -1.36 -37.29 -15.02
C GLN A 538 -0.24 -38.18 -14.42
N ILE A 539 -0.42 -38.59 -13.16
CA ILE A 539 0.54 -39.45 -12.45
C ILE A 539 0.23 -40.94 -12.74
N SER A 540 -1.06 -41.29 -12.68
CA SER A 540 -1.57 -42.63 -12.99
C SER A 540 -3.02 -42.55 -13.48
N GLU A 541 -3.69 -43.67 -13.74
CA GLU A 541 -5.11 -43.69 -14.17
C GLU A 541 -6.03 -43.01 -13.13
N ARG A 542 -5.68 -43.07 -11.84
CA ARG A 542 -6.50 -42.59 -10.71
C ARG A 542 -5.99 -41.30 -10.09
N PHE A 543 -4.74 -40.95 -10.32
CA PHE A 543 -4.11 -39.79 -9.70
C PHE A 543 -3.67 -38.77 -10.73
N SER A 544 -4.09 -37.54 -10.52
CA SER A 544 -3.63 -36.39 -11.28
C SER A 544 -3.14 -35.29 -10.35
N ARG A 545 -2.13 -34.56 -10.80
CA ARG A 545 -1.61 -33.36 -10.14
C ARG A 545 -2.13 -32.16 -10.90
N VAL A 546 -2.70 -31.21 -10.17
CA VAL A 546 -3.18 -29.94 -10.72
C VAL A 546 -2.52 -28.80 -9.94
N GLU A 547 -1.86 -27.92 -10.63
CA GLU A 547 -1.32 -26.70 -10.06
C GLU A 547 -2.11 -25.51 -10.61
N LEU A 548 -2.70 -24.71 -9.72
CA LEU A 548 -3.37 -23.47 -10.06
C LEU A 548 -2.45 -22.30 -9.75
N LEU A 549 -2.23 -21.44 -10.75
CA LEU A 549 -1.39 -20.26 -10.66
C LEU A 549 -2.26 -19.00 -10.57
N PHE A 550 -2.01 -18.18 -9.56
CA PHE A 550 -2.67 -16.90 -9.39
C PHE A 550 -1.64 -15.79 -9.28
N GLY A 551 -1.98 -14.62 -9.79
CA GLY A 551 -1.20 -13.41 -9.55
C GLY A 551 -1.47 -12.84 -8.15
N PHE A 552 -0.52 -12.04 -7.64
CA PHE A 552 -0.66 -11.46 -6.29
C PHE A 552 -1.78 -10.40 -6.19
N MET A 553 -2.32 -9.92 -7.30
CA MET A 553 -3.49 -9.02 -7.36
C MET A 553 -4.80 -9.75 -7.65
N GLU A 554 -4.80 -11.07 -7.72
CA GLU A 554 -5.98 -11.86 -8.03
C GLU A 554 -6.64 -12.43 -6.77
N SER A 555 -7.96 -12.64 -6.85
CA SER A 555 -8.70 -13.46 -5.88
C SER A 555 -8.46 -14.94 -6.18
N GLN A 556 -8.06 -15.71 -5.19
CA GLN A 556 -7.79 -17.14 -5.35
C GLN A 556 -9.09 -17.97 -5.32
N ASN A 557 -9.99 -17.71 -6.27
CA ASN A 557 -11.23 -18.45 -6.41
C ASN A 557 -10.99 -19.79 -7.12
N VAL A 558 -10.80 -20.84 -6.32
CA VAL A 558 -10.50 -22.19 -6.81
C VAL A 558 -11.67 -22.80 -7.58
N SER A 559 -12.89 -22.60 -7.10
CA SER A 559 -14.10 -23.12 -7.76
C SER A 559 -14.24 -22.58 -9.19
N GLN A 560 -13.99 -21.29 -9.37
CA GLN A 560 -14.03 -20.65 -10.69
C GLN A 560 -12.87 -21.11 -11.57
N ALA A 561 -11.66 -21.24 -11.02
CA ALA A 561 -10.49 -21.71 -11.76
C ALA A 561 -10.68 -23.15 -12.23
N LEU A 562 -11.20 -24.05 -11.39
CA LEU A 562 -11.51 -25.43 -11.74
C LEU A 562 -12.60 -25.54 -12.82
N ALA A 563 -13.59 -24.62 -12.80
CA ALA A 563 -14.62 -24.60 -13.86
C ALA A 563 -14.04 -24.30 -15.26
N THR A 564 -12.92 -23.57 -15.33
CA THR A 564 -12.23 -23.32 -16.62
C THR A 564 -11.48 -24.53 -17.13
N LEU A 565 -11.04 -25.45 -16.24
CA LEU A 565 -10.39 -26.73 -16.61
C LEU A 565 -11.29 -27.69 -17.39
N ARG A 566 -12.61 -27.51 -17.34
CA ARG A 566 -13.55 -28.30 -18.18
C ARG A 566 -13.23 -28.24 -19.68
N LYS A 567 -12.60 -27.17 -20.13
CA LYS A 567 -12.20 -26.97 -21.54
C LYS A 567 -11.00 -27.82 -21.96
N THR A 568 -10.26 -28.40 -21.01
CA THR A 568 -9.03 -29.20 -21.27
C THR A 568 -9.22 -30.71 -21.18
N GLY A 569 -10.47 -31.17 -21.09
CA GLY A 569 -10.78 -32.61 -21.04
C GLY A 569 -10.87 -33.20 -19.62
N LEU A 570 -10.42 -32.50 -18.60
CA LEU A 570 -10.64 -32.87 -17.20
C LEU A 570 -12.05 -32.41 -16.77
N LYS A 571 -13.02 -33.30 -16.93
CA LYS A 571 -14.41 -33.03 -16.51
C LYS A 571 -14.51 -33.16 -15.00
N PHE A 572 -14.42 -32.03 -14.29
CA PHE A 572 -14.81 -31.95 -12.88
C PHE A 572 -16.30 -31.59 -12.81
N ASP A 573 -17.09 -32.47 -12.20
CA ASP A 573 -18.39 -32.10 -11.73
C ASP A 573 -18.26 -31.66 -10.27
N ILE A 574 -18.34 -30.33 -10.02
CA ILE A 574 -18.21 -29.74 -8.70
C ILE A 574 -19.24 -30.32 -7.72
N MET A 575 -20.39 -30.74 -8.22
CA MET A 575 -21.47 -31.29 -7.39
C MET A 575 -21.18 -32.73 -6.92
N SER A 576 -20.35 -33.48 -7.63
CA SER A 576 -19.91 -34.83 -7.23
C SER A 576 -18.49 -34.87 -6.68
N THR A 577 -17.84 -33.71 -6.50
CA THR A 577 -16.45 -33.59 -6.05
C THR A 577 -16.39 -33.26 -4.57
N SER A 578 -15.56 -33.98 -3.83
CA SER A 578 -15.23 -33.70 -2.42
C SER A 578 -13.87 -33.05 -2.30
N PHE A 579 -13.78 -31.95 -1.53
CA PHE A 579 -12.55 -31.22 -1.28
C PHE A 579 -12.00 -31.59 0.11
N TYR A 580 -10.80 -32.13 0.15
CA TYR A 580 -10.13 -32.52 1.39
C TYR A 580 -9.06 -31.50 1.76
N LEU A 581 -9.16 -30.94 2.97
CA LEU A 581 -8.24 -29.94 3.51
C LEU A 581 -7.57 -30.47 4.77
N GLY A 582 -6.27 -30.30 4.89
CA GLY A 582 -5.56 -30.50 6.13
C GLY A 582 -5.64 -29.25 7.03
N ARG A 583 -6.25 -29.35 8.20
CA ARG A 583 -6.24 -28.30 9.23
C ARG A 583 -5.14 -28.58 10.24
N ARG A 584 -4.16 -27.69 10.34
CA ARG A 584 -3.02 -27.84 11.26
C ARG A 584 -3.29 -27.08 12.55
N LYS A 585 -3.23 -27.79 13.68
CA LYS A 585 -3.19 -27.16 15.00
C LYS A 585 -1.73 -27.04 15.42
N LEU A 586 -1.26 -25.81 15.57
CA LEU A 586 0.12 -25.52 15.92
C LEU A 586 0.31 -25.58 17.44
N VAL A 587 1.37 -26.24 17.88
CA VAL A 587 1.77 -26.36 19.28
C VAL A 587 3.18 -25.79 19.42
N PRO A 588 3.43 -24.85 20.38
CA PRO A 588 4.74 -24.25 20.53
C PRO A 588 5.78 -25.25 21.03
N ASP A 589 7.00 -25.16 20.49
CA ASP A 589 8.15 -25.97 20.91
C ASP A 589 9.32 -25.06 21.32
N ALA A 590 9.93 -25.30 22.47
CA ALA A 590 11.09 -24.56 22.93
C ALA A 590 12.33 -24.70 22.02
N LYS A 591 12.34 -25.69 21.10
CA LYS A 591 13.42 -25.97 20.15
C LYS A 591 13.04 -25.59 18.70
N SER A 592 12.04 -24.75 18.51
CA SER A 592 11.51 -24.39 17.17
C SER A 592 12.48 -23.64 16.27
N GLY A 593 13.53 -23.04 16.82
CA GLY A 593 14.44 -22.13 16.09
C GLY A 593 13.97 -20.67 16.10
N MET A 594 12.82 -20.38 16.73
CA MET A 594 12.34 -19.02 17.03
C MET A 594 12.33 -18.77 18.54
N PRO A 595 12.48 -17.50 18.99
CA PRO A 595 12.23 -17.13 20.38
C PRO A 595 10.78 -17.44 20.79
N TYR A 596 10.54 -17.86 22.00
CA TYR A 596 9.21 -18.26 22.51
C TYR A 596 8.10 -17.22 22.28
N TRP A 597 8.40 -15.91 22.43
CA TRP A 597 7.44 -14.85 22.15
C TRP A 597 7.04 -14.80 20.69
N GLN A 598 7.99 -15.09 19.78
CA GLN A 598 7.77 -15.10 18.33
C GLN A 598 6.92 -16.32 17.92
N ASP A 599 7.15 -17.50 18.52
CA ASP A 599 6.29 -18.68 18.34
C ASP A 599 4.85 -18.39 18.76
N ARG A 600 4.67 -17.78 19.93
CA ARG A 600 3.35 -17.38 20.42
C ARG A 600 2.64 -16.41 19.49
N LEU A 601 3.38 -15.41 18.98
CA LEU A 601 2.85 -14.45 18.02
C LEU A 601 2.47 -15.16 16.71
N TYR A 602 3.31 -16.05 16.19
CA TYR A 602 3.03 -16.80 14.98
C TYR A 602 1.77 -17.68 15.13
N ILE A 603 1.64 -18.38 16.24
CA ILE A 603 0.49 -19.23 16.54
C ILE A 603 -0.79 -18.38 16.66
N ALA A 604 -0.71 -17.22 17.32
CA ALA A 604 -1.85 -16.29 17.42
C ALA A 604 -2.29 -15.80 16.04
N LEU A 605 -1.34 -15.42 15.17
CA LEU A 605 -1.60 -15.01 13.80
C LEU A 605 -2.19 -16.16 12.96
N ALA A 606 -1.69 -17.38 13.12
CA ALA A 606 -2.19 -18.56 12.41
C ALA A 606 -3.61 -18.94 12.85
N ASN A 607 -3.94 -18.79 14.13
CA ASN A 607 -5.28 -19.02 14.65
C ASN A 607 -6.29 -17.93 14.23
N ALA A 608 -5.83 -16.71 14.06
CA ALA A 608 -6.63 -15.58 13.55
C ALA A 608 -6.78 -15.57 12.01
N ALA A 609 -6.02 -16.42 11.31
CA ALA A 609 -6.09 -16.51 9.86
C ALA A 609 -7.45 -17.04 9.38
N ALA A 610 -7.93 -16.50 8.26
CA ALA A 610 -9.16 -16.98 7.63
C ALA A 610 -9.06 -18.45 7.24
N ASN A 611 -10.18 -19.17 7.37
CA ASN A 611 -10.25 -20.58 7.00
C ASN A 611 -9.90 -20.76 5.52
N PRO A 612 -9.08 -21.76 5.15
CA PRO A 612 -8.72 -22.00 3.76
C PRO A 612 -9.93 -22.27 2.86
N SER A 613 -10.99 -22.92 3.36
CA SER A 613 -12.23 -23.17 2.63
C SER A 613 -12.89 -21.88 2.17
N ASP A 614 -13.00 -20.88 3.05
CA ASP A 614 -13.62 -19.60 2.77
C ASP A 614 -12.71 -18.72 1.87
N TYR A 615 -11.42 -18.70 2.20
CA TYR A 615 -10.43 -17.94 1.44
C TYR A 615 -10.33 -18.38 -0.03
N PHE A 616 -10.35 -19.70 -0.29
CA PHE A 616 -10.33 -20.28 -1.63
C PHE A 616 -11.71 -20.39 -2.28
N ARG A 617 -12.77 -19.96 -1.59
CA ARG A 617 -14.16 -20.02 -2.04
C ARG A 617 -14.58 -21.43 -2.49
N LEU A 618 -14.28 -22.41 -1.65
CA LEU A 618 -14.72 -23.80 -1.88
C LEU A 618 -16.20 -23.96 -1.51
N PRO A 619 -16.94 -24.88 -2.17
CA PRO A 619 -18.32 -25.16 -1.81
C PRO A 619 -18.42 -25.72 -0.40
N ALA A 620 -19.03 -24.99 0.55
CA ALA A 620 -19.04 -25.34 1.98
C ALA A 620 -19.58 -26.75 2.29
N ASN A 621 -20.57 -27.21 1.53
CA ASN A 621 -21.18 -28.54 1.69
C ASN A 621 -20.37 -29.70 1.06
N ARG A 622 -19.22 -29.42 0.47
CA ARG A 622 -18.33 -30.39 -0.19
C ARG A 622 -16.93 -30.44 0.39
N VAL A 623 -16.69 -29.73 1.49
CA VAL A 623 -15.40 -29.67 2.15
C VAL A 623 -15.34 -30.63 3.33
N VAL A 624 -14.27 -31.41 3.38
CA VAL A 624 -13.92 -32.28 4.50
C VAL A 624 -12.61 -31.77 5.10
N GLU A 625 -12.64 -31.29 6.35
CA GLU A 625 -11.45 -30.83 7.06
C GLU A 625 -10.90 -31.94 7.96
N LEU A 626 -9.63 -32.26 7.79
CA LEU A 626 -8.92 -33.27 8.58
C LEU A 626 -7.86 -32.61 9.46
N GLY A 627 -8.01 -32.74 10.78
CA GLY A 627 -7.13 -32.11 11.77
C GLY A 627 -5.82 -32.88 11.96
N SER A 628 -4.70 -32.15 11.97
CA SER A 628 -3.39 -32.66 12.37
C SER A 628 -2.72 -31.71 13.37
N HIS A 629 -1.95 -32.27 14.32
CA HIS A 629 -1.15 -31.48 15.24
C HIS A 629 0.27 -31.35 14.69
N VAL A 630 0.78 -30.13 14.65
CA VAL A 630 2.17 -29.84 14.21
C VAL A 630 2.85 -29.07 15.33
N ILE A 631 3.96 -29.59 15.78
CA ILE A 631 4.81 -28.94 16.80
C ILE A 631 5.75 -27.97 16.04
N ILE A 632 5.70 -26.69 16.38
CA ILE A 632 6.46 -25.64 15.69
C ILE A 632 7.39 -24.92 16.64
#